data_3d3ef9becb60de2f1d8fcc28a68e56a4
#
_entry.id   3d3ef9becb60de2f1d8fcc28a68e56a4
#
_cell.length_a   1.000
_cell.length_b   1.000
_cell.length_c   1.000
_cell.angle_alpha   90.00
_cell.angle_beta   90.00
_cell.angle_gamma   90.00
#
_symmetry.space_group_name_H-M   'P 1'
#
loop_
_entity.id
_entity.type
_entity.pdbx_description
1 polymer ?
#
loop_
_entity_poly.entity_id
_entity_poly.type
_entity_poly.pdbx_seq_one_letter_code
_entity_poly.pdbx_strand_id
1 'polypeptide(L)'
;MATVDLTQENFEKTVNENPMVIVDFWAPWCGPCKGFAPVYEKASETHPDVVFAKVNTDEQQELAGSFGIRSIPTLMVFRDKVILFQQAGALPGNALEQVITQAKALDMAKVQAELAAQQQSK
;
A
#
# COMPACT_ATOMS: atom_id res chain seq x y z
N MET A 1 3.45 -16.00 -8.27
CA MET A 1 2.88 -14.67 -8.01
C MET A 1 3.05 -14.36 -6.53
N ALA A 2 3.63 -13.20 -6.24
CA ALA A 2 4.00 -12.85 -4.87
C ALA A 2 3.04 -11.87 -4.21
N THR A 3 1.91 -11.55 -4.85
CA THR A 3 0.89 -10.68 -4.26
C THR A 3 -0.12 -11.48 -3.44
N VAL A 4 -0.67 -10.85 -2.41
CA VAL A 4 -1.69 -11.45 -1.55
C VAL A 4 -2.95 -10.62 -1.56
N ASP A 5 -4.11 -11.28 -1.54
CA ASP A 5 -5.39 -10.59 -1.50
C ASP A 5 -5.79 -10.32 -0.06
N LEU A 6 -6.14 -9.08 0.23
CA LEU A 6 -6.60 -8.69 1.56
C LEU A 6 -8.10 -8.46 1.59
N THR A 7 -8.70 -8.86 2.70
CA THR A 7 -10.12 -8.68 2.99
C THR A 7 -10.27 -7.87 4.26
N GLN A 8 -11.51 -7.49 4.56
CA GLN A 8 -11.83 -6.84 5.83
C GLN A 8 -11.29 -7.63 7.03
N GLU A 9 -11.30 -8.95 6.93
CA GLU A 9 -10.92 -9.83 8.05
C GLU A 9 -9.42 -9.92 8.28
N ASN A 10 -8.60 -9.87 7.21
CA ASN A 10 -7.15 -10.11 7.35
C ASN A 10 -6.30 -8.86 7.17
N PHE A 11 -6.90 -7.72 6.83
CA PHE A 11 -6.15 -6.48 6.53
C PHE A 11 -5.33 -6.01 7.73
N GLU A 12 -5.98 -5.84 8.87
CA GLU A 12 -5.32 -5.32 10.06
C GLU A 12 -4.20 -6.24 10.53
N LYS A 13 -4.45 -7.55 10.54
CA LYS A 13 -3.43 -8.52 10.93
C LYS A 13 -2.21 -8.44 10.02
N THR A 14 -2.42 -8.36 8.71
CA THR A 14 -1.33 -8.30 7.74
C THR A 14 -0.47 -7.06 7.96
N VAL A 15 -1.10 -5.90 8.14
CA VAL A 15 -0.38 -4.65 8.38
C VAL A 15 0.36 -4.68 9.72
N ASN A 16 -0.25 -5.26 10.74
CA ASN A 16 0.34 -5.30 12.09
C ASN A 16 1.52 -6.27 12.19
N GLU A 17 1.48 -7.37 11.44
CA GLU A 17 2.49 -8.44 11.57
C GLU A 17 3.67 -8.31 10.60
N ASN A 18 3.64 -7.31 9.72
CA ASN A 18 4.69 -7.13 8.72
C ASN A 18 5.26 -5.73 8.78
N PRO A 19 6.59 -5.57 8.72
CA PRO A 19 7.20 -4.24 8.85
C PRO A 19 6.90 -3.32 7.67
N MET A 20 6.68 -3.87 6.47
CA MET A 20 6.33 -3.05 5.31
C MET A 20 5.29 -3.75 4.45
N VAL A 21 4.19 -3.07 4.20
CA VAL A 21 3.09 -3.58 3.37
C VAL A 21 2.71 -2.51 2.36
N ILE A 22 2.63 -2.91 1.10
CA ILE A 22 2.12 -2.06 0.03
C ILE A 22 0.75 -2.61 -0.36
N VAL A 23 -0.22 -1.72 -0.57
CA VAL A 23 -1.60 -2.12 -0.91
C VAL A 23 -2.01 -1.44 -2.20
N ASP A 24 -2.47 -2.25 -3.15
CA ASP A 24 -3.05 -1.81 -4.42
C ASP A 24 -4.57 -1.96 -4.33
N PHE A 25 -5.30 -0.85 -4.28
CA PHE A 25 -6.76 -0.85 -4.34
C PHE A 25 -7.17 -0.84 -5.82
N TRP A 26 -7.91 -1.86 -6.23
CA TRP A 26 -8.21 -2.11 -7.64
C TRP A 26 -9.62 -2.64 -7.82
N ALA A 27 -10.05 -2.80 -9.07
CA ALA A 27 -11.28 -3.50 -9.41
C ALA A 27 -11.10 -4.23 -10.76
N PRO A 28 -11.82 -5.33 -10.99
CA PRO A 28 -11.64 -6.13 -12.22
C PRO A 28 -12.04 -5.40 -13.49
N TRP A 29 -12.93 -4.41 -13.42
CA TRP A 29 -13.38 -3.64 -14.59
C TRP A 29 -12.49 -2.45 -14.92
N CYS A 30 -11.51 -2.16 -14.11
CA CYS A 30 -10.69 -0.96 -14.18
C CYS A 30 -9.53 -1.16 -15.16
N GLY A 31 -9.54 -0.43 -16.29
CA GLY A 31 -8.50 -0.53 -17.32
C GLY A 31 -7.10 -0.19 -16.80
N PRO A 32 -6.91 0.97 -16.15
CA PRO A 32 -5.59 1.32 -15.58
C PRO A 32 -5.10 0.33 -14.53
N CYS A 33 -6.01 -0.28 -13.77
CA CYS A 33 -5.65 -1.33 -12.80
C CYS A 33 -5.07 -2.55 -13.51
N LYS A 34 -5.65 -2.94 -14.64
CA LYS A 34 -5.16 -4.08 -15.43
C LYS A 34 -3.77 -3.81 -16.00
N GLY A 35 -3.53 -2.58 -16.45
CA GLY A 35 -2.21 -2.18 -16.95
C GLY A 35 -1.16 -2.12 -15.85
N PHE A 36 -1.56 -1.76 -14.64
CA PHE A 36 -0.67 -1.69 -13.48
C PHE A 36 -0.35 -3.07 -12.89
N ALA A 37 -1.23 -4.05 -13.04
CA ALA A 37 -1.08 -5.36 -12.40
C ALA A 37 0.27 -6.03 -12.71
N PRO A 38 0.75 -6.12 -13.98
CA PRO A 38 2.04 -6.75 -14.22
C PRO A 38 3.22 -5.96 -13.65
N VAL A 39 3.12 -4.63 -13.60
CA VAL A 39 4.14 -3.77 -12.97
C VAL A 39 4.24 -4.09 -11.48
N TYR A 40 3.09 -4.19 -10.82
CA TYR A 40 2.99 -4.48 -9.40
C TYR A 40 3.51 -5.88 -9.07
N GLU A 41 3.12 -6.88 -9.86
CA GLU A 41 3.57 -8.26 -9.66
C GLU A 41 5.08 -8.39 -9.84
N LYS A 42 5.65 -7.73 -10.85
CA LYS A 42 7.09 -7.75 -11.05
C LYS A 42 7.82 -7.15 -9.85
N ALA A 43 7.34 -6.03 -9.32
CA ALA A 43 7.93 -5.42 -8.14
C ALA A 43 7.84 -6.36 -6.93
N SER A 44 6.74 -7.09 -6.78
CA SER A 44 6.57 -8.04 -5.67
C SER A 44 7.60 -9.16 -5.71
N GLU A 45 7.98 -9.60 -6.90
CA GLU A 45 9.01 -10.64 -7.05
C GLU A 45 10.40 -10.12 -6.77
N THR A 46 10.64 -8.83 -7.04
CA THR A 46 11.95 -8.18 -6.81
C THR A 46 12.18 -7.86 -5.33
N HIS A 47 11.11 -7.65 -4.57
CA HIS A 47 11.20 -7.25 -3.15
C HIS A 47 10.52 -8.27 -2.24
N PRO A 48 11.12 -9.46 -2.04
CA PRO A 48 10.49 -10.50 -1.21
C PRO A 48 10.40 -10.15 0.28
N ASP A 49 11.10 -9.12 0.71
CA ASP A 49 11.05 -8.60 2.08
C ASP A 49 9.85 -7.69 2.36
N VAL A 50 9.07 -7.36 1.34
CA VAL A 50 7.90 -6.49 1.42
C VAL A 50 6.66 -7.31 1.08
N VAL A 51 5.58 -7.11 1.84
CA VAL A 51 4.28 -7.70 1.49
C VAL A 51 3.61 -6.81 0.46
N PHE A 52 3.34 -7.37 -0.72
CA PHE A 52 2.58 -6.70 -1.77
C PHE A 52 1.15 -7.24 -1.75
N ALA A 53 0.23 -6.41 -1.36
CA ALA A 53 -1.16 -6.79 -1.14
C ALA A 53 -2.09 -6.12 -2.15
N LYS A 54 -3.24 -6.72 -2.36
CA LYS A 54 -4.27 -6.19 -3.26
C LYS A 54 -5.61 -6.20 -2.53
N VAL A 55 -6.37 -5.13 -2.69
CA VAL A 55 -7.75 -5.04 -2.19
C VAL A 55 -8.68 -4.80 -3.37
N ASN A 56 -9.58 -5.75 -3.61
CA ASN A 56 -10.63 -5.62 -4.62
C ASN A 56 -11.73 -4.71 -4.04
N THR A 57 -11.84 -3.51 -4.56
CA THR A 57 -12.76 -2.51 -4.00
C THR A 57 -14.23 -2.86 -4.21
N ASP A 58 -14.56 -3.69 -5.19
CA ASP A 58 -15.93 -4.18 -5.38
C ASP A 58 -16.35 -5.12 -4.26
N GLU A 59 -15.43 -5.99 -3.83
CA GLU A 59 -15.68 -6.98 -2.79
C GLU A 59 -15.50 -6.42 -1.38
N GLN A 60 -14.60 -5.46 -1.22
CA GLN A 60 -14.20 -4.91 0.07
C GLN A 60 -14.56 -3.43 0.17
N GLN A 61 -15.85 -3.12 -0.01
CA GLN A 61 -16.33 -1.74 -0.08
C GLN A 61 -16.14 -0.97 1.23
N GLU A 62 -16.39 -1.63 2.36
CA GLU A 62 -16.19 -0.99 3.67
C GLU A 62 -14.73 -0.66 3.93
N LEU A 63 -13.85 -1.60 3.58
CA LEU A 63 -12.41 -1.40 3.75
C LEU A 63 -11.91 -0.24 2.90
N ALA A 64 -12.28 -0.22 1.63
CA ALA A 64 -11.89 0.87 0.73
C ALA A 64 -12.46 2.21 1.22
N GLY A 65 -13.72 2.22 1.65
CA GLY A 65 -14.37 3.42 2.17
C GLY A 65 -13.70 3.96 3.41
N SER A 66 -13.22 3.09 4.30
CA SER A 66 -12.54 3.50 5.53
C SER A 66 -11.24 4.24 5.26
N PHE A 67 -10.59 3.99 4.13
CA PHE A 67 -9.39 4.70 3.70
C PHE A 67 -9.67 5.86 2.75
N GLY A 68 -10.94 6.16 2.49
CA GLY A 68 -11.32 7.26 1.60
C GLY A 68 -10.94 7.04 0.15
N ILE A 69 -10.91 5.80 -0.30
CA ILE A 69 -10.53 5.47 -1.68
C ILE A 69 -11.65 5.92 -2.63
N ARG A 70 -11.34 6.88 -3.49
CA ARG A 70 -12.31 7.46 -4.44
C ARG A 70 -11.99 7.15 -5.89
N SER A 71 -10.76 6.80 -6.18
CA SER A 71 -10.35 6.44 -7.54
C SER A 71 -9.41 5.25 -7.47
N ILE A 72 -9.35 4.48 -8.55
CA ILE A 72 -8.52 3.29 -8.63
C ILE A 72 -7.74 3.29 -9.95
N PRO A 73 -6.54 2.72 -9.95
CA PRO A 73 -5.87 2.14 -8.79
C PRO A 73 -5.42 3.22 -7.81
N THR A 74 -5.37 2.89 -6.53
CA THR A 74 -4.74 3.73 -5.52
C THR A 74 -3.72 2.87 -4.78
N LEU A 75 -2.52 3.41 -4.63
CA LEU A 75 -1.43 2.73 -3.95
C LEU A 75 -1.23 3.33 -2.57
N MET A 76 -1.13 2.46 -1.56
CA MET A 76 -0.77 2.87 -0.20
C MET A 76 0.44 2.09 0.25
N VAL A 77 1.31 2.74 1.02
CA VAL A 77 2.48 2.10 1.61
C VAL A 77 2.42 2.26 3.12
N PHE A 78 2.46 1.12 3.81
CA PHE A 78 2.53 1.06 5.28
C PHE A 78 3.93 0.64 5.68
N ARG A 79 4.47 1.30 6.69
CA ARG A 79 5.70 0.84 7.32
C ARG A 79 5.56 1.00 8.82
N ASP A 80 5.78 -0.09 9.57
CA ASP A 80 5.59 -0.13 11.02
C ASP A 80 4.22 0.43 11.42
N LYS A 81 3.17 0.06 10.67
CA LYS A 81 1.77 0.47 10.86
C LYS A 81 1.49 1.93 10.52
N VAL A 82 2.45 2.64 9.98
CA VAL A 82 2.31 4.05 9.59
C VAL A 82 2.09 4.14 8.08
N ILE A 83 1.09 4.92 7.66
CA ILE A 83 0.87 5.19 6.24
C ILE A 83 1.89 6.25 5.80
N LEU A 84 2.82 5.83 4.95
CA LEU A 84 3.87 6.72 4.44
C LEU A 84 3.50 7.39 3.13
N PHE A 85 2.59 6.77 2.36
CA PHE A 85 2.34 7.19 0.99
C PHE A 85 0.96 6.73 0.58
N GLN A 86 0.25 7.59 -0.13
CA GLN A 86 -1.04 7.26 -0.74
C GLN A 86 -1.19 8.09 -2.01
N GLN A 87 -1.38 7.43 -3.14
CA GLN A 87 -1.52 8.12 -4.42
C GLN A 87 -2.44 7.36 -5.35
N ALA A 88 -3.37 8.08 -5.97
CA ALA A 88 -4.24 7.57 -7.01
C ALA A 88 -3.50 7.54 -8.35
N GLY A 89 -3.83 6.56 -9.17
CA GLY A 89 -3.30 6.42 -10.52
C GLY A 89 -2.23 5.33 -10.63
N ALA A 90 -2.13 4.76 -11.82
CA ALA A 90 -1.14 3.73 -12.12
C ALA A 90 0.25 4.37 -12.21
N LEU A 91 1.22 3.83 -11.49
CA LEU A 91 2.60 4.30 -11.55
C LEU A 91 3.39 3.50 -12.60
N PRO A 92 4.30 4.16 -13.33
CA PRO A 92 5.30 3.43 -14.11
C PRO A 92 6.21 2.61 -13.18
N GLY A 93 6.83 1.55 -13.71
CA GLY A 93 7.67 0.68 -12.90
C GLY A 93 8.80 1.40 -12.19
N ASN A 94 9.45 2.36 -12.85
CA ASN A 94 10.54 3.13 -12.23
C ASN A 94 10.04 4.02 -11.08
N ALA A 95 8.84 4.59 -11.21
CA ALA A 95 8.26 5.39 -10.14
C ALA A 95 7.89 4.53 -8.93
N LEU A 96 7.33 3.35 -9.18
CA LEU A 96 7.03 2.40 -8.11
C LEU A 96 8.29 1.98 -7.37
N GLU A 97 9.37 1.68 -8.09
CA GLU A 97 10.66 1.33 -7.48
C GLU A 97 11.21 2.46 -6.62
N GLN A 98 11.05 3.72 -7.04
CA GLN A 98 11.47 4.86 -6.24
C GLN A 98 10.68 4.96 -4.93
N VAL A 99 9.37 4.75 -4.99
CA VAL A 99 8.52 4.77 -3.80
C VAL A 99 8.99 3.69 -2.81
N ILE A 100 9.23 2.48 -3.31
CA ILE A 100 9.67 1.36 -2.48
C ILE A 100 11.03 1.67 -1.83
N THR A 101 11.97 2.15 -2.61
CA THR A 101 13.32 2.48 -2.13
C THR A 101 13.28 3.56 -1.07
N GLN A 102 12.52 4.62 -1.30
CA GLN A 102 12.39 5.72 -0.35
C GLN A 102 11.72 5.27 0.95
N ALA A 103 10.67 4.45 0.85
CA ALA A 103 9.98 3.93 2.02
C ALA A 103 10.88 3.05 2.87
N LYS A 104 11.70 2.20 2.22
CA LYS A 104 12.66 1.36 2.94
C LYS A 104 13.76 2.18 3.63
N ALA A 105 14.12 3.32 3.07
CA ALA A 105 15.22 4.15 3.57
C ALA A 105 14.83 5.04 4.75
N LEU A 106 13.53 5.21 5.02
CA LEU A 106 13.08 6.09 6.11
C LEU A 106 13.49 5.54 7.47
N ASP A 107 13.91 6.46 8.33
CA ASP A 107 14.15 6.17 9.75
C ASP A 107 12.80 6.20 10.47
N MET A 108 12.25 5.03 10.74
CA MET A 108 10.90 4.92 11.32
C MET A 108 10.84 5.39 12.76
N ALA A 109 11.93 5.29 13.52
CA ALA A 109 11.97 5.84 14.87
C ALA A 109 11.77 7.36 14.82
N LYS A 110 12.40 8.03 13.87
CA LYS A 110 12.25 9.48 13.67
C LYS A 110 10.86 9.84 13.21
N VAL A 111 10.30 9.08 12.26
CA VAL A 111 8.94 9.29 11.77
C VAL A 111 7.93 9.18 12.91
N GLN A 112 8.04 8.14 13.73
CA GLN A 112 7.13 7.92 14.86
C GLN A 112 7.28 9.01 15.92
N ALA A 113 8.50 9.48 16.16
CA ALA A 113 8.73 10.59 17.09
C ALA A 113 8.08 11.88 16.60
N GLU A 114 8.17 12.18 15.31
CA GLU A 114 7.52 13.34 14.71
C GLU A 114 6.00 13.27 14.80
N LEU A 115 5.42 12.09 14.56
CA LEU A 115 3.98 11.89 14.68
C LEU A 115 3.51 12.06 16.11
N ALA A 116 4.25 11.53 17.08
CA ALA A 116 3.95 11.71 18.49
C ALA A 116 4.00 13.18 18.89
N ALA A 117 5.00 13.93 18.41
CA ALA A 117 5.12 15.35 18.68
C ALA A 117 3.94 16.14 18.10
N GLN A 118 3.49 15.79 16.88
CA GLN A 118 2.32 16.42 16.27
C GLN A 118 1.05 16.17 17.07
N GLN A 119 0.89 14.97 17.62
CA GLN A 119 -0.27 14.63 18.45
C GLN A 119 -0.25 15.39 19.76
N GLN A 120 0.92 15.63 20.34
CA GLN A 120 1.07 16.34 21.60
C GLN A 120 0.84 17.84 21.46
N SER A 121 1.01 18.38 20.27
CA SER A 121 0.89 19.83 20.03
C SER A 121 -0.54 20.28 19.75
N LYS A 122 -1.51 19.40 19.85
CA LYS A 122 -2.93 19.74 19.67
C LYS A 122 -3.59 20.18 20.96
#